data_533b1f617ca0fdc4ac2b9ed4bd069807
#
_entry.id   533b1f617ca0fdc4ac2b9ed4bd069807
#
_cell.length_a   1.000
_cell.length_b   1.000
_cell.length_c   1.000
_cell.angle_alpha   90.00
_cell.angle_beta   90.00
_cell.angle_gamma   90.00
#
_symmetry.space_group_name_H-M   'P 1'
#
loop_
_entity.id
_entity.type
_entity.pdbx_description
1 polymer ?
#
loop_
_entity_poly.entity_id
_entity_poly.type
_entity_poly.pdbx_seq_one_letter_code
_entity_poly.pdbx_strand_id
1 'polypeptide(L)'
;FLEQTKEFWVQLEDSIKILNNTIPSRSGWCHGNYSHHNIILTSDFPATIHFERFYHGYPILDVYYFLKKALEKNNYNFTFCETFLVNYDRFLPLSKNDLLCLYGLFLFPEKFWKISNQYMAHKKHWISPRYIEKLEEFVHKKDLRSIFLEKYLQIYNVF
;
A
#
# COMPACT_ATOMS: atom_id res chain seq x y z
N PHE A 1 -22.34 -10.17 1.41
CA PHE A 1 -21.70 -8.90 1.02
C PHE A 1 -21.53 -7.97 2.23
N LEU A 2 -22.58 -7.70 3.02
CA LEU A 2 -22.52 -6.81 4.20
C LEU A 2 -21.57 -7.31 5.30
N GLU A 3 -21.50 -8.60 5.57
CA GLU A 3 -20.56 -9.16 6.55
C GLU A 3 -19.11 -9.06 6.08
N GLN A 4 -18.86 -9.30 4.80
CA GLN A 4 -17.53 -9.18 4.21
C GLN A 4 -17.00 -7.73 4.22
N THR A 5 -17.90 -6.74 4.25
CA THR A 5 -17.50 -5.32 4.29
C THR A 5 -17.21 -4.82 5.71
N LYS A 6 -17.76 -5.45 6.76
CA LYS A 6 -17.50 -5.06 8.16
C LYS A 6 -16.01 -5.07 8.49
N GLU A 7 -15.30 -6.11 8.06
CA GLU A 7 -13.87 -6.22 8.29
C GLU A 7 -13.08 -5.08 7.65
N PHE A 8 -13.47 -4.65 6.45
CA PHE A 8 -12.80 -3.50 5.79
C PHE A 8 -13.03 -2.19 6.51
N TRP A 9 -14.19 -2.00 7.17
CA TRP A 9 -14.41 -0.84 8.03
C TRP A 9 -13.50 -0.85 9.26
N VAL A 10 -13.35 -2.00 9.91
CA VAL A 10 -12.40 -2.16 11.03
C VAL A 10 -10.97 -1.89 10.58
N GLN A 11 -10.54 -2.48 9.46
CA GLN A 11 -9.22 -2.23 8.89
C GLN A 11 -9.00 -0.75 8.56
N LEU A 12 -10.02 -0.06 8.06
CA LEU A 12 -9.97 1.38 7.79
C LEU A 12 -9.74 2.18 9.06
N GLU A 13 -10.51 1.93 10.11
CA GLU A 13 -10.38 2.61 11.39
C GLU A 13 -9.01 2.36 12.03
N ASP A 14 -8.55 1.13 12.06
CA ASP A 14 -7.26 0.75 12.65
C ASP A 14 -6.08 1.33 11.86
N SER A 15 -6.15 1.31 10.53
CA SER A 15 -5.14 1.94 9.69
C SER A 15 -5.05 3.45 9.94
N ILE A 16 -6.18 4.14 10.05
CA ILE A 16 -6.23 5.58 10.34
C ILE A 16 -5.64 5.86 11.73
N LYS A 17 -5.96 5.06 12.76
CA LYS A 17 -5.36 5.20 14.10
C LYS A 17 -3.85 5.06 14.05
N ILE A 18 -3.34 4.03 13.36
CA ILE A 18 -1.90 3.81 13.21
C ILE A 18 -1.25 5.01 12.52
N LEU A 19 -1.77 5.41 11.37
CA LEU A 19 -1.18 6.47 10.56
C LEU A 19 -1.21 7.85 11.24
N ASN A 20 -2.25 8.15 12.01
CA ASN A 20 -2.34 9.40 12.77
C ASN A 20 -1.37 9.46 13.94
N ASN A 21 -0.95 8.31 14.47
CA ASN A 21 -0.05 8.21 15.62
C ASN A 21 1.39 7.83 15.23
N THR A 22 1.68 7.68 13.94
CA THR A 22 2.99 7.22 13.47
C THR A 22 3.58 8.25 12.52
N ILE A 23 4.73 8.83 12.91
CA ILE A 23 5.50 9.72 12.05
C ILE A 23 6.72 8.95 11.54
N PRO A 24 6.90 8.81 10.21
CA PRO A 24 8.10 8.20 9.66
C PRO A 24 9.37 8.92 10.09
N SER A 25 10.46 8.17 10.21
CA SER A 25 11.70 8.68 10.79
C SER A 25 12.43 9.71 9.94
N ARG A 26 12.20 9.69 8.64
CA ARG A 26 12.94 10.54 7.69
C ARG A 26 12.02 11.28 6.74
N SER A 27 12.33 12.55 6.53
CA SER A 27 11.80 13.34 5.43
C SER A 27 12.85 13.51 4.33
N GLY A 28 12.41 13.70 3.10
CA GLY A 28 13.27 13.86 1.95
C GLY A 28 12.47 14.06 0.66
N TRP A 29 13.17 14.06 -0.47
CA TRP A 29 12.52 14.13 -1.77
C TRP A 29 11.87 12.79 -2.13
N CYS A 30 10.60 12.85 -2.52
CA CYS A 30 9.80 11.73 -2.95
C CYS A 30 9.45 11.89 -4.43
N HIS A 31 9.40 10.78 -5.15
CA HIS A 31 8.96 10.75 -6.53
C HIS A 31 7.45 11.05 -6.67
N GLY A 32 6.65 10.64 -5.67
CA GLY A 32 5.20 10.87 -5.61
C GLY A 32 4.35 9.96 -6.50
N ASN A 33 4.98 9.12 -7.34
CA ASN A 33 4.32 8.10 -8.15
C ASN A 33 5.30 6.96 -8.48
N TYR A 34 6.12 6.53 -7.50
CA TYR A 34 7.12 5.49 -7.72
C TYR A 34 6.46 4.13 -7.98
N SER A 35 6.61 3.62 -9.18
CA SER A 35 6.03 2.35 -9.61
C SER A 35 6.85 1.74 -10.74
N HIS A 36 6.69 0.44 -10.97
CA HIS A 36 7.40 -0.28 -12.04
C HIS A 36 7.18 0.32 -13.44
N HIS A 37 6.08 1.04 -13.68
CA HIS A 37 5.84 1.74 -14.95
C HIS A 37 6.76 2.95 -15.16
N ASN A 38 7.30 3.51 -14.08
CA ASN A 38 8.18 4.68 -14.10
C ASN A 38 9.66 4.28 -13.93
N ILE A 39 9.97 2.99 -14.09
CA ILE A 39 11.33 2.46 -14.06
C ILE A 39 11.63 1.86 -15.43
N ILE A 40 12.64 2.40 -16.12
CA ILE A 40 13.15 1.89 -17.38
C ILE A 40 14.42 1.09 -17.09
N LEU A 41 14.46 -0.15 -17.53
CA LEU A 41 15.67 -0.97 -17.46
C LEU A 41 16.52 -0.66 -18.69
N THR A 42 17.68 -0.07 -18.46
CA THR A 42 18.70 0.14 -19.49
C THR A 42 19.78 -0.92 -19.40
N SER A 43 20.71 -0.98 -20.36
CA SER A 43 21.84 -1.91 -20.33
C SER A 43 22.75 -1.71 -19.12
N ASP A 44 22.87 -0.48 -18.63
CA ASP A 44 23.88 -0.11 -17.61
C ASP A 44 23.26 -0.02 -16.22
N PHE A 45 22.11 0.63 -16.08
CA PHE A 45 21.41 0.81 -14.81
C PHE A 45 19.92 1.15 -15.00
N PRO A 46 19.06 0.88 -14.01
CA PRO A 46 17.68 1.31 -14.08
C PRO A 46 17.57 2.84 -13.98
N ALA A 47 16.73 3.42 -14.83
CA ALA A 47 16.41 4.85 -14.83
C ALA A 47 14.97 5.07 -14.35
N THR A 48 14.77 6.08 -13.51
CA THR A 48 13.44 6.50 -13.07
C THR A 48 13.01 7.74 -13.86
N ILE A 49 11.76 7.74 -14.32
CA ILE A 49 11.15 8.79 -15.15
C ILE A 49 9.86 9.30 -14.53
N HIS A 50 9.28 10.39 -15.08
CA HIS A 50 8.01 10.96 -14.65
C HIS A 50 8.03 11.56 -13.24
N PHE A 51 8.91 12.56 -13.03
CA PHE A 51 9.05 13.28 -11.76
C PHE A 51 8.07 14.46 -11.60
N GLU A 52 7.02 14.56 -12.39
CA GLU A 52 6.06 15.68 -12.37
C GLU A 52 5.33 15.84 -11.02
N ARG A 53 5.34 14.78 -10.21
CA ARG A 53 4.70 14.73 -8.89
C ARG A 53 5.69 14.74 -7.75
N PHE A 54 6.97 15.05 -8.00
CA PHE A 54 7.95 15.06 -6.93
C PHE A 54 7.60 16.12 -5.86
N TYR A 55 7.86 15.78 -4.63
CA TYR A 55 7.59 16.65 -3.49
C TYR A 55 8.54 16.33 -2.34
N HIS A 56 8.63 17.23 -1.37
CA HIS A 56 9.32 16.96 -0.12
C HIS A 56 8.36 16.32 0.88
N GLY A 57 8.64 15.11 1.32
CA GLY A 57 7.78 14.33 2.21
C GLY A 57 8.50 13.14 2.84
N TYR A 58 7.83 12.03 2.98
CA TYR A 58 8.37 10.81 3.57
C TYR A 58 8.67 9.77 2.48
N PRO A 59 9.95 9.42 2.20
CA PRO A 59 10.33 8.46 1.16
C PRO A 59 9.68 7.07 1.32
N ILE A 60 9.30 6.70 2.54
CA ILE A 60 8.58 5.46 2.80
C ILE A 60 7.24 5.35 2.04
N LEU A 61 6.64 6.48 1.64
CA LEU A 61 5.45 6.50 0.81
C LEU A 61 5.72 6.00 -0.61
N ASP A 62 6.88 6.33 -1.18
CA ASP A 62 7.29 5.79 -2.48
C ASP A 62 7.55 4.28 -2.41
N VAL A 63 8.14 3.80 -1.31
CA VAL A 63 8.28 2.36 -1.02
C VAL A 63 6.90 1.69 -0.99
N TYR A 64 5.94 2.28 -0.30
CA TYR A 64 4.57 1.78 -0.28
C TYR A 64 3.94 1.72 -1.67
N TYR A 65 4.03 2.80 -2.46
CA TYR A 65 3.43 2.84 -3.80
C TYR A 65 3.99 1.76 -4.72
N PHE A 66 5.30 1.52 -4.64
CA PHE A 66 5.95 0.45 -5.40
C PHE A 66 5.49 -0.93 -4.95
N LEU A 67 5.64 -1.22 -3.66
CA LEU A 67 5.30 -2.52 -3.08
C LEU A 67 3.83 -2.87 -3.23
N LYS A 68 2.92 -1.94 -3.01
CA LYS A 68 1.49 -2.16 -3.15
C LYS A 68 1.13 -2.75 -4.51
N LYS A 69 1.59 -2.13 -5.61
CA LYS A 69 1.29 -2.61 -6.97
C LYS A 69 1.95 -3.95 -7.26
N ALA A 70 3.17 -4.15 -6.77
CA ALA A 70 3.88 -5.40 -6.92
C ALA A 70 3.21 -6.54 -6.15
N LEU A 71 2.79 -6.29 -4.90
CA LEU A 71 2.09 -7.27 -4.06
C LEU A 71 0.73 -7.67 -4.64
N GLU A 72 -0.07 -6.73 -5.11
CA GLU A 72 -1.34 -7.01 -5.78
C GLU A 72 -1.18 -7.93 -6.99
N LYS A 73 -0.11 -7.76 -7.77
CA LYS A 73 0.21 -8.60 -8.94
C LYS A 73 0.78 -9.96 -8.56
N ASN A 74 1.51 -10.06 -7.46
CA ASN A 74 2.18 -11.27 -6.98
C ASN A 74 1.41 -11.96 -5.85
N ASN A 75 0.08 -11.83 -5.80
CA ASN A 75 -0.80 -12.47 -4.82
C ASN A 75 -0.33 -12.29 -3.37
N TYR A 76 0.10 -11.08 -3.02
CA TYR A 76 0.60 -10.71 -1.68
C TYR A 76 1.75 -11.59 -1.18
N ASN A 77 2.66 -11.98 -2.07
CA ASN A 77 3.83 -12.78 -1.73
C ASN A 77 4.72 -12.03 -0.71
N PHE A 78 4.77 -12.54 0.52
CA PHE A 78 5.52 -11.93 1.60
C PHE A 78 7.04 -11.93 1.37
N THR A 79 7.59 -13.02 0.83
CA THR A 79 9.03 -13.13 0.55
C THR A 79 9.52 -12.04 -0.42
N PHE A 80 8.68 -11.66 -1.39
CA PHE A 80 8.99 -10.53 -2.27
C PHE A 80 9.11 -9.22 -1.48
N CYS A 81 8.15 -8.93 -0.59
CA CYS A 81 8.16 -7.74 0.25
C CYS A 81 9.37 -7.72 1.18
N GLU A 82 9.64 -8.82 1.86
CA GLU A 82 10.78 -8.99 2.77
C GLU A 82 12.11 -8.76 2.03
N THR A 83 12.31 -9.42 0.90
CA THR A 83 13.52 -9.25 0.07
C THR A 83 13.70 -7.80 -0.34
N PHE A 84 12.62 -7.12 -0.74
CA PHE A 84 12.68 -5.70 -1.10
C PHE A 84 13.09 -4.84 0.11
N LEU A 85 12.43 -5.01 1.26
CA LEU A 85 12.69 -4.20 2.46
C LEU A 85 14.08 -4.43 3.03
N VAL A 86 14.57 -5.68 3.05
CA VAL A 86 15.94 -6.01 3.48
C VAL A 86 16.99 -5.33 2.58
N ASN A 87 16.78 -5.32 1.26
CA ASN A 87 17.69 -4.64 0.36
C ASN A 87 17.57 -3.11 0.47
N TYR A 88 16.38 -2.58 0.63
CA TYR A 88 16.18 -1.13 0.83
C TYR A 88 16.85 -0.65 2.12
N ASP A 89 16.72 -1.40 3.21
CA ASP A 89 17.30 -1.08 4.53
C ASP A 89 18.83 -0.93 4.49
N ARG A 90 19.52 -1.65 3.58
CA ARG A 90 20.98 -1.54 3.39
C ARG A 90 21.41 -0.15 2.89
N PHE A 91 20.57 0.51 2.11
CA PHE A 91 20.86 1.83 1.54
C PHE A 91 20.25 2.95 2.38
N LEU A 92 19.05 2.72 2.91
CA LEU A 92 18.31 3.67 3.72
C LEU A 92 17.67 2.94 4.90
N PRO A 93 18.34 2.92 6.08
CA PRO A 93 17.88 2.18 7.24
C PRO A 93 16.45 2.54 7.63
N LEU A 94 15.64 1.50 7.82
CA LEU A 94 14.23 1.60 8.20
C LEU A 94 14.09 1.57 9.73
N SER A 95 13.41 2.55 10.28
CA SER A 95 13.05 2.56 11.68
C SER A 95 11.79 1.74 11.96
N LYS A 96 11.53 1.44 13.24
CA LYS A 96 10.27 0.84 13.68
C LYS A 96 9.05 1.68 13.21
N ASN A 97 9.16 3.00 13.26
CA ASN A 97 8.09 3.90 12.80
C ASN A 97 7.86 3.80 11.27
N ASP A 98 8.92 3.64 10.48
CA ASP A 98 8.78 3.45 9.03
C ASP A 98 8.05 2.16 8.72
N LEU A 99 8.41 1.07 9.40
CA LEU A 99 7.76 -0.24 9.26
C LEU A 99 6.30 -0.22 9.74
N LEU A 100 6.02 0.47 10.85
CA LEU A 100 4.66 0.64 11.35
C LEU A 100 3.80 1.49 10.41
N CYS A 101 4.38 2.55 9.82
CA CYS A 101 3.72 3.35 8.80
C CYS A 101 3.37 2.50 7.55
N LEU A 102 4.32 1.69 7.07
CA LEU A 102 4.06 0.75 5.97
C LEU A 102 2.94 -0.23 6.32
N TYR A 103 2.94 -0.78 7.53
CA TYR A 103 1.86 -1.67 7.97
C TYR A 103 0.50 -0.96 7.92
N GLY A 104 0.39 0.24 8.49
CA GLY A 104 -0.85 1.04 8.45
C GLY A 104 -1.32 1.32 7.02
N LEU A 105 -0.39 1.62 6.11
CA LEU A 105 -0.69 1.83 4.70
C LEU A 105 -1.14 0.54 3.98
N PHE A 106 -0.53 -0.62 4.29
CA PHE A 106 -0.96 -1.91 3.75
C PHE A 106 -2.30 -2.37 4.32
N LEU A 107 -2.58 -2.04 5.59
CA LEU A 107 -3.83 -2.33 6.24
C LEU A 107 -5.00 -1.50 5.67
N PHE A 108 -4.71 -0.29 5.15
CA PHE A 108 -5.72 0.59 4.58
C PHE A 108 -6.39 -0.02 3.34
N PRO A 109 -7.71 -0.30 3.36
CA PRO A 109 -8.42 -0.96 2.26
C PRO A 109 -8.78 0.02 1.16
N GLU A 110 -7.80 0.57 0.44
CA GLU A 110 -7.95 1.70 -0.48
C GLU A 110 -9.01 1.47 -1.58
N LYS A 111 -9.07 0.27 -2.15
CA LYS A 111 -10.06 -0.03 -3.21
C LYS A 111 -11.48 0.03 -2.66
N PHE A 112 -11.69 -0.57 -1.48
CA PHE A 112 -12.98 -0.52 -0.78
C PHE A 112 -13.35 0.93 -0.46
N TRP A 113 -12.44 1.70 0.15
CA TRP A 113 -12.67 3.10 0.51
C TRP A 113 -13.01 3.98 -0.71
N LYS A 114 -12.28 3.84 -1.82
CA LYS A 114 -12.55 4.59 -3.06
C LYS A 114 -13.94 4.30 -3.63
N ILE A 115 -14.34 3.03 -3.67
CA ILE A 115 -15.64 2.63 -4.19
C ILE A 115 -16.76 3.09 -3.28
N SER A 116 -16.59 2.95 -1.95
CA SER A 116 -17.55 3.42 -0.97
C SER A 116 -17.77 4.94 -1.06
N ASN A 117 -16.68 5.72 -1.17
CA ASN A 117 -16.77 7.16 -1.35
C ASN A 117 -17.47 7.57 -2.65
N GLN A 118 -17.19 6.89 -3.76
CA GLN A 118 -17.87 7.16 -5.02
C GLN A 118 -19.36 6.86 -4.93
N TYR A 119 -19.72 5.73 -4.29
CA TYR A 119 -21.12 5.38 -4.07
C TYR A 119 -21.85 6.44 -3.23
N MET A 120 -21.22 6.89 -2.16
CA MET A 120 -21.81 7.92 -1.27
C MET A 120 -21.88 9.31 -1.93
N ALA A 121 -20.91 9.65 -2.77
CA ALA A 121 -20.87 10.95 -3.47
C ALA A 121 -21.90 11.05 -4.62
N HIS A 122 -22.19 9.93 -5.28
CA HIS A 122 -23.20 9.92 -6.35
C HIS A 122 -24.57 9.64 -5.76
N LYS A 123 -25.42 10.68 -5.68
CA LYS A 123 -26.86 10.61 -5.30
C LYS A 123 -27.68 9.66 -6.21
N LYS A 124 -27.10 9.15 -7.29
CA LYS A 124 -27.66 8.14 -8.18
C LYS A 124 -27.02 6.79 -7.82
N HIS A 125 -27.81 5.87 -7.38
CA HIS A 125 -27.46 4.49 -6.94
C HIS A 125 -26.77 3.61 -8.00
N TRP A 126 -26.01 4.20 -8.92
CA TRP A 126 -25.36 3.48 -10.00
C TRP A 126 -23.84 3.45 -9.80
N ILE A 127 -23.29 2.26 -9.66
CA ILE A 127 -21.85 2.00 -9.67
C ILE A 127 -21.51 1.38 -11.01
N SER A 128 -20.47 1.89 -11.68
CA SER A 128 -19.99 1.30 -12.93
C SER A 128 -19.61 -0.18 -12.72
N PRO A 129 -20.01 -1.11 -13.62
CA PRO A 129 -19.63 -2.53 -13.55
C PRO A 129 -18.12 -2.73 -13.32
N ARG A 130 -17.28 -1.93 -13.94
CA ARG A 130 -15.82 -1.95 -13.75
C ARG A 130 -15.38 -1.75 -12.29
N TYR A 131 -16.13 -0.98 -11.49
CA TYR A 131 -15.81 -0.80 -10.07
C TYR A 131 -16.25 -1.99 -9.24
N ILE A 132 -17.37 -2.61 -9.60
CA ILE A 132 -17.84 -3.83 -8.97
C ILE A 132 -16.84 -4.94 -9.19
N GLU A 133 -16.40 -5.18 -10.43
CA GLU A 133 -15.37 -6.16 -10.78
C GLU A 133 -14.07 -5.96 -9.96
N LYS A 134 -13.61 -4.71 -9.83
CA LYS A 134 -12.44 -4.40 -9.02
C LYS A 134 -12.61 -4.65 -7.53
N LEU A 135 -13.82 -4.45 -7.02
CA LEU A 135 -14.14 -4.74 -5.62
C LEU A 135 -14.21 -6.26 -5.40
N GLU A 136 -14.83 -6.98 -6.32
CA GLU A 136 -14.89 -8.46 -6.28
C GLU A 136 -13.49 -9.06 -6.32
N GLU A 137 -12.62 -8.58 -7.21
CA GLU A 137 -11.21 -9.01 -7.25
C GLU A 137 -10.49 -8.72 -5.91
N PHE A 138 -10.73 -7.56 -5.31
CA PHE A 138 -10.16 -7.21 -4.02
C PHE A 138 -10.67 -8.10 -2.88
N VAL A 139 -11.97 -8.39 -2.87
CA VAL A 139 -12.60 -9.32 -1.90
C VAL A 139 -12.08 -10.74 -2.11
N HIS A 140 -11.92 -11.18 -3.36
CA HIS A 140 -11.40 -12.51 -3.67
C HIS A 140 -9.97 -12.74 -3.16
N LYS A 141 -9.15 -11.68 -3.13
CA LYS A 141 -7.77 -11.73 -2.61
C LYS A 141 -7.67 -11.43 -1.11
N LYS A 142 -8.79 -11.31 -0.40
CA LYS A 142 -8.85 -10.94 1.02
C LYS A 142 -7.98 -11.83 1.90
N ASP A 143 -8.12 -13.16 1.76
CA ASP A 143 -7.41 -14.12 2.61
C ASP A 143 -5.89 -14.05 2.39
N LEU A 144 -5.45 -13.90 1.14
CA LEU A 144 -4.03 -13.73 0.81
C LEU A 144 -3.47 -12.45 1.43
N ARG A 145 -4.25 -11.38 1.39
CA ARG A 145 -3.87 -10.11 2.00
C ARG A 145 -3.81 -10.19 3.52
N SER A 146 -4.75 -10.89 4.16
CA SER A 146 -4.76 -11.10 5.60
C SER A 146 -3.55 -11.91 6.06
N ILE A 147 -3.22 -13.00 5.38
CA ILE A 147 -2.02 -13.80 5.65
C ILE A 147 -0.74 -12.95 5.50
N PHE A 148 -0.68 -12.09 4.49
CA PHE A 148 0.45 -11.17 4.31
C PHE A 148 0.58 -10.20 5.49
N LEU A 149 -0.51 -9.59 5.93
CA LEU A 149 -0.53 -8.63 7.04
C LEU A 149 -0.12 -9.29 8.37
N GLU A 150 -0.61 -10.50 8.64
CA GLU A 150 -0.22 -11.28 9.82
C GLU A 150 1.28 -11.61 9.82
N LYS A 151 1.82 -12.09 8.70
CA LYS A 151 3.26 -12.35 8.56
C LYS A 151 4.09 -11.09 8.75
N TYR A 152 3.62 -9.96 8.21
CA TYR A 152 4.30 -8.68 8.36
C TYR A 152 4.42 -8.29 9.83
N LEU A 153 3.33 -8.40 10.60
CA LEU A 153 3.33 -8.13 12.05
C LEU A 153 4.28 -9.05 12.81
N GLN A 154 4.25 -10.35 12.53
CA GLN A 154 5.09 -11.34 13.21
C GLN A 154 6.58 -11.09 12.99
N ILE A 155 6.99 -10.78 11.76
CA ILE A 155 8.40 -10.65 11.40
C ILE A 155 8.98 -9.32 11.85
N TYR A 156 8.25 -8.23 11.64
CA TYR A 156 8.78 -6.89 11.97
C TYR A 156 8.47 -6.42 13.40
N ASN A 157 7.65 -7.13 14.13
CA ASN A 157 7.30 -6.83 15.53
C ASN A 157 7.03 -5.34 15.75
N VAL A 158 6.12 -4.78 14.95
CA VAL A 158 5.91 -3.33 14.85
C VAL A 158 5.08 -2.72 16.00
N PHE A 159 4.46 -3.56 16.84
CA PHE A 159 3.76 -3.13 18.07
C PHE A 159 4.57 -3.39 19.32
#